data_2a4f927e77139617b96f9ca9d4df6ce5
#
_entry.id   2a4f927e77139617b96f9ca9d4df6ce5
#
_cell.length_a   1.000
_cell.length_b   1.000
_cell.length_c   1.000
_cell.angle_alpha   90.00
_cell.angle_beta   90.00
_cell.angle_gamma   90.00
#
_symmetry.space_group_name_H-M   'P 1'
#
loop_
_entity.id
_entity.type
_entity.pdbx_description
1 polymer ?
#
loop_
_entity_poly.entity_id
_entity_poly.type
_entity_poly.pdbx_seq_one_letter_code
_entity_poly.pdbx_strand_id
1 'polypeptide(L)'
;MKIKHLALAMMIGSPIVAEAAAAPKRVLVCTTTVGFRHPSIPYGEEALAALDAAAPDFEIVTWLRQPDIEVPQAPKPPRKPAPNAPQAELEKYNAQLAAHQKEVEAWNRDMKPEADKKTAEFNAAMAKALEPLSPQALRDNRIDAVIFCNTSGPLPLPDVEGFVEWIRSGGAFIGMHAGSDTLKDSLPFTDMLCGTFDGHGPQVPATLHAGDKEHPANGNIGDIWALSQEEMYLIKNHKRDQVRSVWFMRHHPNKPEEKGFFPVAWVRGLGEGRVFYTTLGHREDLWSTDPALKGRINPVETSNQFRSHLLGGIRWALGLAAGSSEPNPQTN
;
A
#
# COMPACT_ATOMS: atom_id res chain seq x y z
N MET A 1 31.30 -63.58 52.31
CA MET A 1 30.98 -62.15 52.50
C MET A 1 31.13 -61.50 51.10
N LYS A 2 29.99 -61.20 50.36
CA LYS A 2 30.01 -60.69 48.98
C LYS A 2 29.72 -59.19 49.05
N ILE A 3 30.72 -58.40 48.68
CA ILE A 3 30.64 -56.92 48.59
C ILE A 3 29.96 -56.61 47.27
N LYS A 4 28.77 -55.96 47.32
CA LYS A 4 28.05 -55.43 46.15
C LYS A 4 28.57 -54.00 45.86
N HIS A 5 29.14 -53.78 44.69
CA HIS A 5 29.51 -52.48 44.20
C HIS A 5 28.22 -51.79 43.63
N LEU A 6 27.88 -50.66 44.21
CA LEU A 6 26.79 -49.80 43.75
C LEU A 6 27.38 -48.79 42.77
N ALA A 7 27.07 -48.91 41.48
CA ALA A 7 27.46 -47.92 40.49
C ALA A 7 26.47 -46.73 40.50
N LEU A 8 26.98 -45.57 40.84
CA LEU A 8 26.26 -44.30 40.84
C LEU A 8 26.33 -43.73 39.41
N ALA A 9 25.23 -43.77 38.64
CA ALA A 9 25.15 -43.13 37.33
C ALA A 9 24.93 -41.63 37.54
N MET A 10 25.94 -40.81 37.24
CA MET A 10 25.78 -39.36 37.08
C MET A 10 25.03 -39.04 35.79
N MET A 11 23.80 -38.58 35.86
CA MET A 11 23.11 -37.97 34.77
C MET A 11 23.71 -36.56 34.56
N ILE A 12 24.48 -36.39 33.49
CA ILE A 12 24.93 -35.08 33.01
C ILE A 12 23.75 -34.47 32.26
N GLY A 13 22.99 -33.61 32.92
CA GLY A 13 21.97 -32.79 32.30
C GLY A 13 22.64 -31.78 31.34
N SER A 14 22.46 -31.94 30.04
CA SER A 14 22.85 -30.90 29.06
C SER A 14 22.07 -29.62 29.35
N PRO A 15 22.70 -28.45 29.45
CA PRO A 15 21.98 -27.20 29.61
C PRO A 15 21.14 -26.97 28.33
N ILE A 16 19.83 -26.81 28.49
CA ILE A 16 18.95 -26.30 27.47
C ILE A 16 19.33 -24.84 27.32
N VAL A 17 20.14 -24.50 26.33
CA VAL A 17 20.37 -23.11 25.91
C VAL A 17 19.05 -22.67 25.27
N ALA A 18 18.25 -21.88 25.99
CA ALA A 18 17.11 -21.20 25.40
C ALA A 18 17.66 -20.27 24.33
N GLU A 19 17.36 -20.56 23.06
CA GLU A 19 17.65 -19.67 21.96
C GLU A 19 16.92 -18.36 22.22
N ALA A 20 17.65 -17.27 22.40
CA ALA A 20 17.04 -15.96 22.59
C ALA A 20 16.19 -15.64 21.34
N ALA A 21 14.91 -15.38 21.55
CA ALA A 21 14.03 -14.98 20.44
C ALA A 21 14.67 -13.80 19.70
N ALA A 22 14.71 -13.88 18.37
CA ALA A 22 15.22 -12.79 17.54
C ALA A 22 14.40 -11.51 17.82
N ALA A 23 15.07 -10.35 17.88
CA ALA A 23 14.38 -9.08 18.05
C ALA A 23 13.38 -8.86 16.89
N PRO A 24 12.21 -8.26 17.18
CA PRO A 24 11.23 -8.01 16.14
C PRO A 24 11.78 -7.10 15.04
N LYS A 25 11.35 -7.33 13.81
CA LYS A 25 11.68 -6.51 12.65
C LYS A 25 11.03 -5.13 12.75
N ARG A 26 11.77 -4.09 12.43
CA ARG A 26 11.34 -2.69 12.62
C ARG A 26 10.72 -2.13 11.35
N VAL A 27 9.48 -1.69 11.43
CA VAL A 27 8.67 -1.22 10.30
C VAL A 27 8.34 0.26 10.46
N LEU A 28 8.49 1.01 9.36
CA LEU A 28 8.04 2.40 9.22
C LEU A 28 6.81 2.42 8.31
N VAL A 29 5.74 3.08 8.74
CA VAL A 29 4.51 3.24 7.93
C VAL A 29 4.35 4.70 7.51
N CYS A 30 4.13 4.92 6.22
CA CYS A 30 3.81 6.21 5.63
C CYS A 30 2.38 6.23 5.10
N THR A 31 1.58 7.22 5.52
CA THR A 31 0.20 7.45 5.09
C THR A 31 -0.02 8.86 4.55
N THR A 32 1.09 9.57 4.23
CA THR A 32 1.03 10.93 3.68
C THR A 32 0.62 10.92 2.20
N THR A 33 -0.02 11.99 1.76
CA THR A 33 -0.47 12.16 0.38
C THR A 33 -0.22 13.59 -0.09
N VAL A 34 0.21 13.74 -1.33
CA VAL A 34 0.21 15.02 -2.07
C VAL A 34 -0.85 15.01 -3.16
N GLY A 35 -1.23 13.81 -3.62
CA GLY A 35 -2.37 13.57 -4.51
C GLY A 35 -3.68 13.33 -3.75
N PHE A 36 -4.49 12.43 -4.25
CA PHE A 36 -5.78 12.08 -3.64
C PHE A 36 -5.57 11.41 -2.27
N ARG A 37 -6.27 11.91 -1.25
CA ARG A 37 -6.26 11.32 0.09
C ARG A 37 -7.47 10.42 0.27
N HIS A 38 -7.21 9.12 0.38
CA HIS A 38 -8.27 8.11 0.51
C HIS A 38 -8.93 8.15 1.90
N PRO A 39 -10.28 8.08 1.98
CA PRO A 39 -11.00 7.98 3.26
C PRO A 39 -10.66 6.69 4.02
N SER A 40 -10.17 5.66 3.34
CA SER A 40 -9.74 4.39 3.95
C SER A 40 -8.42 4.46 4.73
N ILE A 41 -7.64 5.55 4.63
CA ILE A 41 -6.35 5.68 5.34
C ILE A 41 -6.48 5.45 6.86
N PRO A 42 -7.42 6.06 7.60
CA PRO A 42 -7.56 5.79 9.04
C PRO A 42 -7.82 4.31 9.35
N TYR A 43 -8.65 3.65 8.55
CA TYR A 43 -8.92 2.21 8.70
C TYR A 43 -7.70 1.34 8.35
N GLY A 44 -6.87 1.80 7.40
CA GLY A 44 -5.59 1.18 7.09
C GLY A 44 -4.60 1.29 8.26
N GLU A 45 -4.51 2.46 8.90
CA GLU A 45 -3.70 2.66 10.11
C GLU A 45 -4.16 1.76 11.26
N GLU A 46 -5.47 1.69 11.53
CA GLU A 46 -6.04 0.80 12.56
C GLU A 46 -5.76 -0.68 12.25
N ALA A 47 -5.93 -1.09 11.00
CA ALA A 47 -5.67 -2.48 10.60
C ALA A 47 -4.21 -2.86 10.74
N LEU A 48 -3.28 -1.99 10.31
CA LEU A 48 -1.84 -2.22 10.44
C LEU A 48 -1.40 -2.24 11.91
N ALA A 49 -1.94 -1.34 12.74
CA ALA A 49 -1.69 -1.34 14.19
C ALA A 49 -2.22 -2.62 14.86
N ALA A 50 -3.37 -3.15 14.41
CA ALA A 50 -3.90 -4.41 14.93
C ALA A 50 -3.04 -5.62 14.50
N LEU A 51 -2.48 -5.61 13.27
CA LEU A 51 -1.55 -6.64 12.82
C LEU A 51 -0.24 -6.60 13.61
N ASP A 52 0.31 -5.41 13.86
CA ASP A 52 1.47 -5.19 14.70
C ASP A 52 1.26 -5.73 16.12
N ALA A 53 0.16 -5.34 16.77
CA ALA A 53 -0.16 -5.79 18.14
C ALA A 53 -0.34 -7.32 18.25
N ALA A 54 -0.72 -8.00 17.17
CA ALA A 54 -0.91 -9.45 17.12
C ALA A 54 0.35 -10.21 16.67
N ALA A 55 1.38 -9.55 16.16
CA ALA A 55 2.57 -10.14 15.59
C ALA A 55 3.79 -9.95 16.52
N PRO A 56 4.37 -11.00 17.09
CA PRO A 56 5.56 -10.86 17.93
C PRO A 56 6.87 -10.69 17.14
N ASP A 57 6.81 -10.84 15.82
CA ASP A 57 7.95 -10.97 14.92
C ASP A 57 8.30 -9.67 14.16
N PHE A 58 7.45 -8.66 14.23
CA PHE A 58 7.76 -7.30 13.78
C PHE A 58 7.06 -6.24 14.65
N GLU A 59 7.52 -5.00 14.58
CA GLU A 59 6.96 -3.84 15.29
C GLU A 59 6.90 -2.61 14.38
N ILE A 60 5.80 -1.86 14.40
CA ILE A 60 5.69 -0.56 13.74
C ILE A 60 6.26 0.51 14.66
N VAL A 61 7.47 0.94 14.38
CA VAL A 61 8.21 1.89 15.25
C VAL A 61 7.96 3.35 14.90
N THR A 62 7.46 3.65 13.71
CA THR A 62 7.28 5.02 13.23
C THR A 62 6.10 5.12 12.26
N TRP A 63 5.29 6.16 12.46
CA TRP A 63 4.19 6.53 11.58
C TRP A 63 4.44 7.91 10.99
N LEU A 64 4.52 8.01 9.66
CA LEU A 64 4.61 9.28 8.93
C LEU A 64 3.22 9.64 8.45
N ARG A 65 2.56 10.54 9.19
CA ARG A 65 1.19 10.97 8.93
C ARG A 65 1.15 12.31 8.24
N GLN A 66 0.01 12.61 7.63
CA GLN A 66 -0.28 13.89 7.01
C GLN A 66 -0.07 15.04 8.01
N PRO A 67 0.68 16.10 7.66
CA PRO A 67 0.70 17.30 8.47
C PRO A 67 -0.70 17.89 8.64
N ASP A 68 -1.04 18.30 9.86
CA ASP A 68 -2.34 18.93 10.19
C ASP A 68 -2.31 20.42 9.82
N ILE A 69 -2.27 20.70 8.52
CA ILE A 69 -2.27 22.04 7.95
C ILE A 69 -3.34 22.07 6.86
N GLU A 70 -4.40 22.80 7.11
CA GLU A 70 -5.46 22.99 6.13
C GLU A 70 -5.05 24.08 5.13
N VAL A 71 -5.03 23.71 3.85
CA VAL A 71 -4.75 24.60 2.73
C VAL A 71 -6.07 24.98 2.06
N PRO A 72 -6.46 26.28 2.04
CA PRO A 72 -7.65 26.71 1.33
C PRO A 72 -7.63 26.28 -0.12
N GLN A 73 -8.73 25.70 -0.60
CA GLN A 73 -8.82 25.18 -1.97
C GLN A 73 -9.48 26.17 -2.90
N ALA A 74 -8.95 26.34 -4.10
CA ALA A 74 -9.59 27.14 -5.15
C ALA A 74 -10.96 26.54 -5.55
N PRO A 75 -11.91 27.34 -5.99
CA PRO A 75 -13.19 26.88 -6.52
C PRO A 75 -12.98 25.84 -7.63
N LYS A 76 -13.71 24.72 -7.56
CA LYS A 76 -13.61 23.65 -8.58
C LYS A 76 -14.45 24.02 -9.80
N PRO A 77 -13.93 23.83 -11.03
CA PRO A 77 -14.71 24.11 -12.23
C PRO A 77 -15.93 23.19 -12.32
N PRO A 78 -17.03 23.66 -12.93
CA PRO A 78 -18.19 22.84 -13.16
C PRO A 78 -17.85 21.64 -14.06
N ARG A 79 -18.55 20.53 -13.84
CA ARG A 79 -18.34 19.30 -14.62
C ARG A 79 -18.75 19.54 -16.08
N LYS A 80 -17.83 19.27 -17.00
CA LYS A 80 -18.09 19.41 -18.44
C LYS A 80 -19.17 18.39 -18.86
N PRO A 81 -20.21 18.83 -19.61
CA PRO A 81 -21.22 17.95 -20.16
C PRO A 81 -20.65 16.93 -21.15
N ALA A 82 -21.40 15.87 -21.40
CA ALA A 82 -21.08 14.91 -22.47
C ALA A 82 -21.02 15.59 -23.84
N PRO A 83 -20.22 15.06 -24.80
CA PRO A 83 -20.08 15.68 -26.13
C PRO A 83 -21.40 15.85 -26.91
N ASN A 84 -22.41 15.02 -26.61
CA ASN A 84 -23.73 15.01 -27.19
C ASN A 84 -24.83 15.48 -26.23
N ALA A 85 -24.47 16.27 -25.22
CA ALA A 85 -25.42 16.77 -24.24
C ALA A 85 -26.47 17.68 -24.91
N PRO A 86 -27.73 17.70 -24.41
CA PRO A 86 -28.77 18.61 -24.87
C PRO A 86 -28.37 20.08 -24.76
N GLN A 87 -28.88 20.94 -25.65
CA GLN A 87 -28.58 22.36 -25.69
C GLN A 87 -28.82 23.07 -24.34
N ALA A 88 -29.90 22.71 -23.66
CA ALA A 88 -30.21 23.28 -22.32
C ALA A 88 -29.14 22.93 -21.25
N GLU A 89 -28.50 21.76 -21.33
CA GLU A 89 -27.41 21.37 -20.45
C GLU A 89 -26.13 22.16 -20.75
N LEU A 90 -25.85 22.41 -22.06
CA LEU A 90 -24.74 23.25 -22.49
C LEU A 90 -24.92 24.71 -22.02
N GLU A 91 -26.13 25.27 -22.13
CA GLU A 91 -26.45 26.61 -21.66
C GLU A 91 -26.29 26.73 -20.15
N LYS A 92 -26.76 25.73 -19.37
CA LYS A 92 -26.56 25.63 -17.93
C LYS A 92 -25.08 25.58 -17.58
N TYR A 93 -24.31 24.76 -18.29
CA TYR A 93 -22.85 24.64 -18.08
C TYR A 93 -22.15 25.99 -18.34
N ASN A 94 -22.50 26.69 -19.44
CA ASN A 94 -21.91 28.00 -19.74
C ASN A 94 -22.22 29.05 -18.67
N ALA A 95 -23.44 29.05 -18.15
CA ALA A 95 -23.82 29.92 -17.03
C ALA A 95 -23.02 29.57 -15.75
N GLN A 96 -22.85 28.28 -15.43
CA GLN A 96 -22.04 27.83 -14.31
C GLN A 96 -20.55 28.19 -14.51
N LEU A 97 -20.03 28.10 -15.74
CA LEU A 97 -18.66 28.48 -16.06
C LEU A 97 -18.42 29.98 -15.85
N ALA A 98 -19.37 30.83 -16.26
CA ALA A 98 -19.31 32.27 -16.05
C ALA A 98 -19.38 32.65 -14.54
N ALA A 99 -20.21 31.94 -13.75
CA ALA A 99 -20.25 32.11 -12.30
C ALA A 99 -18.93 31.69 -11.66
N HIS A 100 -18.41 30.53 -12.04
CA HIS A 100 -17.13 30.00 -11.57
C HIS A 100 -15.96 30.94 -11.85
N GLN A 101 -15.91 31.60 -13.01
CA GLN A 101 -14.88 32.61 -13.31
C GLN A 101 -14.87 33.76 -12.28
N LYS A 102 -16.05 34.26 -11.91
CA LYS A 102 -16.18 35.30 -10.85
C LYS A 102 -15.74 34.79 -9.48
N GLU A 103 -16.07 33.53 -9.15
CA GLU A 103 -15.62 32.89 -7.89
C GLU A 103 -14.09 32.75 -7.87
N VAL A 104 -13.47 32.37 -8.98
CA VAL A 104 -12.00 32.27 -9.11
C VAL A 104 -11.34 33.64 -9.00
N GLU A 105 -11.92 34.71 -9.62
CA GLU A 105 -11.40 36.06 -9.50
C GLU A 105 -11.46 36.58 -8.05
N ALA A 106 -12.58 36.33 -7.36
CA ALA A 106 -12.73 36.68 -5.94
C ALA A 106 -11.74 35.88 -5.08
N TRP A 107 -11.63 34.57 -5.31
CA TRP A 107 -10.69 33.70 -4.59
C TRP A 107 -9.22 34.13 -4.82
N ASN A 108 -8.85 34.45 -6.04
CA ASN A 108 -7.49 34.93 -6.37
C ASN A 108 -7.13 36.23 -5.64
N ARG A 109 -8.10 37.13 -5.48
CA ARG A 109 -7.91 38.40 -4.78
C ARG A 109 -7.86 38.24 -3.27
N ASP A 110 -8.81 37.44 -2.71
CA ASP A 110 -9.10 37.46 -1.29
C ASP A 110 -8.44 36.30 -0.52
N MET A 111 -8.34 35.10 -1.14
CA MET A 111 -7.91 33.87 -0.48
C MET A 111 -6.56 33.34 -0.94
N LYS A 112 -6.20 33.58 -2.22
CA LYS A 112 -4.97 33.00 -2.80
C LYS A 112 -3.69 33.34 -2.03
N PRO A 113 -3.46 34.59 -1.54
CA PRO A 113 -2.25 34.89 -0.77
C PRO A 113 -2.10 34.03 0.50
N GLU A 114 -3.22 33.78 1.22
CA GLU A 114 -3.20 32.91 2.39
C GLU A 114 -3.05 31.44 1.99
N ALA A 115 -3.72 31.02 0.90
CA ALA A 115 -3.57 29.66 0.36
C ALA A 115 -2.12 29.38 -0.08
N ASP A 116 -1.46 30.31 -0.75
CA ASP A 116 -0.05 30.19 -1.15
C ASP A 116 0.88 30.05 0.07
N LYS A 117 0.64 30.87 1.12
CA LYS A 117 1.37 30.76 2.38
C LYS A 117 1.15 29.41 3.07
N LYS A 118 -0.11 28.96 3.18
CA LYS A 118 -0.46 27.67 3.76
C LYS A 118 0.10 26.50 2.96
N THR A 119 0.13 26.61 1.64
CA THR A 119 0.79 25.64 0.75
C THR A 119 2.29 25.53 1.05
N ALA A 120 2.97 26.65 1.22
CA ALA A 120 4.39 26.65 1.56
C ALA A 120 4.65 26.03 2.95
N GLU A 121 3.81 26.36 3.96
CA GLU A 121 3.86 25.76 5.30
C GLU A 121 3.62 24.24 5.23
N PHE A 122 2.62 23.80 4.48
CA PHE A 122 2.30 22.38 4.26
C PHE A 122 3.45 21.63 3.60
N ASN A 123 4.02 22.20 2.53
CA ASN A 123 5.13 21.58 1.80
C ASN A 123 6.38 21.44 2.69
N ALA A 124 6.70 22.46 3.49
CA ALA A 124 7.80 22.39 4.44
C ALA A 124 7.57 21.35 5.55
N ALA A 125 6.36 21.30 6.10
CA ALA A 125 5.98 20.31 7.10
C ALA A 125 5.98 18.87 6.51
N MET A 126 5.53 18.70 5.27
CA MET A 126 5.55 17.42 4.55
C MET A 126 6.99 16.95 4.32
N ALA A 127 7.88 17.82 3.84
CA ALA A 127 9.28 17.48 3.63
C ALA A 127 9.93 17.02 4.96
N LYS A 128 9.67 17.76 6.05
CA LYS A 128 10.14 17.40 7.39
C LYS A 128 9.54 16.05 7.88
N ALA A 129 8.26 15.82 7.67
CA ALA A 129 7.60 14.58 8.06
C ALA A 129 8.18 13.35 7.33
N LEU A 130 8.75 13.54 6.14
CA LEU A 130 9.35 12.49 5.32
C LEU A 130 10.87 12.34 5.47
N GLU A 131 11.55 13.20 6.27
CA GLU A 131 12.98 13.05 6.57
C GLU A 131 13.39 11.65 7.05
N PRO A 132 12.56 10.91 7.86
CA PRO A 132 12.87 9.55 8.26
C PRO A 132 12.98 8.55 7.11
N LEU A 133 12.52 8.88 5.89
CA LEU A 133 12.69 8.07 4.68
C LEU A 133 14.03 8.30 3.99
N SER A 134 14.90 9.17 4.50
CA SER A 134 16.26 9.26 3.98
C SER A 134 17.02 7.96 4.22
N PRO A 135 17.89 7.53 3.28
CA PRO A 135 18.66 6.28 3.42
C PRO A 135 19.49 6.22 4.70
N GLN A 136 20.00 7.37 5.13
CA GLN A 136 20.77 7.48 6.39
C GLN A 136 19.86 7.24 7.61
N ALA A 137 18.70 7.92 7.67
CA ALA A 137 17.78 7.79 8.79
C ALA A 137 17.21 6.35 8.89
N LEU A 138 16.93 5.70 7.75
CA LEU A 138 16.49 4.31 7.72
C LEU A 138 17.53 3.36 8.33
N ARG A 139 18.83 3.57 7.99
CA ARG A 139 19.94 2.78 8.57
C ARG A 139 20.15 3.08 10.06
N ASP A 140 20.20 4.35 10.45
CA ASP A 140 20.45 4.76 11.84
C ASP A 140 19.37 4.26 12.78
N ASN A 141 18.11 4.24 12.32
CA ASN A 141 16.97 3.73 13.06
C ASN A 141 16.77 2.23 12.89
N ARG A 142 17.63 1.53 12.15
CA ARG A 142 17.56 0.08 11.90
C ARG A 142 16.19 -0.34 11.37
N ILE A 143 15.66 0.41 10.40
CA ILE A 143 14.39 0.07 9.76
C ILE A 143 14.62 -1.12 8.83
N ASP A 144 13.80 -2.16 8.95
CA ASP A 144 13.82 -3.35 8.09
C ASP A 144 12.86 -3.20 6.91
N ALA A 145 11.72 -2.51 7.10
CA ALA A 145 10.73 -2.31 6.04
C ALA A 145 10.07 -0.94 6.09
N VAL A 146 9.67 -0.44 4.91
CA VAL A 146 8.83 0.74 4.75
C VAL A 146 7.51 0.34 4.08
N ILE A 147 6.39 0.72 4.69
CA ILE A 147 5.03 0.53 4.16
C ILE A 147 4.50 1.87 3.64
N PHE A 148 4.10 1.92 2.36
CA PHE A 148 3.30 3.00 1.80
C PHE A 148 1.84 2.56 1.76
N CYS A 149 1.06 2.99 2.76
CA CYS A 149 -0.35 2.67 2.88
C CYS A 149 -1.19 3.82 2.30
N ASN A 150 -1.73 3.60 1.11
CA ASN A 150 -2.56 4.56 0.37
C ASN A 150 -1.90 5.94 0.18
N THR A 151 -0.57 5.98 0.10
CA THR A 151 0.16 7.21 -0.28
C THR A 151 -0.15 7.58 -1.73
N SER A 152 -0.04 8.85 -2.10
CA SER A 152 -0.28 9.28 -3.48
C SER A 152 0.45 10.57 -3.85
N GLY A 153 0.70 10.74 -5.14
CA GLY A 153 1.30 11.93 -5.72
C GLY A 153 2.82 12.04 -5.55
N PRO A 154 3.41 13.19 -5.90
CA PRO A 154 4.85 13.40 -5.87
C PRO A 154 5.33 13.74 -4.45
N LEU A 155 5.38 12.73 -3.58
CA LEU A 155 5.88 12.88 -2.22
C LEU A 155 7.31 13.44 -2.23
N PRO A 156 7.62 14.48 -1.45
CA PRO A 156 8.96 15.07 -1.38
C PRO A 156 9.90 14.22 -0.50
N LEU A 157 10.21 12.98 -0.96
CA LEU A 157 11.20 12.15 -0.30
C LEU A 157 12.58 12.85 -0.37
N PRO A 158 13.39 12.78 0.69
CA PRO A 158 14.72 13.41 0.70
C PRO A 158 15.66 12.93 -0.41
N ASP A 159 15.58 11.65 -0.75
CA ASP A 159 16.42 10.99 -1.77
C ASP A 159 15.72 9.73 -2.28
N VAL A 160 15.04 9.82 -3.42
CA VAL A 160 14.30 8.69 -4.00
C VAL A 160 15.25 7.59 -4.51
N GLU A 161 16.36 7.96 -5.14
CA GLU A 161 17.34 6.99 -5.66
C GLU A 161 18.00 6.23 -4.51
N GLY A 162 18.45 6.95 -3.50
CA GLY A 162 19.03 6.36 -2.30
C GLY A 162 18.03 5.52 -1.51
N PHE A 163 16.75 5.89 -1.49
CA PHE A 163 15.68 5.07 -0.89
C PHE A 163 15.54 3.72 -1.62
N VAL A 164 15.53 3.72 -2.95
CA VAL A 164 15.47 2.48 -3.76
C VAL A 164 16.74 1.65 -3.57
N GLU A 165 17.91 2.29 -3.47
CA GLU A 165 19.17 1.59 -3.20
C GLU A 165 19.22 1.00 -1.78
N TRP A 166 18.61 1.66 -0.79
CA TRP A 166 18.45 1.09 0.55
C TRP A 166 17.62 -0.21 0.50
N ILE A 167 16.53 -0.24 -0.29
CA ILE A 167 15.76 -1.46 -0.51
C ILE A 167 16.63 -2.52 -1.20
N ARG A 168 17.34 -2.16 -2.26
CA ARG A 168 18.23 -3.08 -3.01
C ARG A 168 19.31 -3.71 -2.12
N SER A 169 19.74 -2.99 -1.08
CA SER A 169 20.76 -3.42 -0.13
C SER A 169 20.21 -4.27 1.03
N GLY A 170 18.95 -4.73 0.96
CA GLY A 170 18.36 -5.64 1.93
C GLY A 170 17.15 -5.09 2.70
N GLY A 171 16.76 -3.83 2.48
CA GLY A 171 15.49 -3.29 3.00
C GLY A 171 14.28 -3.89 2.31
N ALA A 172 13.11 -3.71 2.89
CA ALA A 172 11.84 -4.14 2.30
C ALA A 172 10.92 -2.97 1.99
N PHE A 173 10.18 -3.07 0.89
CA PHE A 173 9.13 -2.13 0.53
C PHE A 173 7.78 -2.84 0.43
N ILE A 174 6.76 -2.26 1.03
CA ILE A 174 5.37 -2.73 0.95
C ILE A 174 4.51 -1.56 0.44
N GLY A 175 3.87 -1.73 -0.71
CA GLY A 175 2.96 -0.74 -1.27
C GLY A 175 1.53 -1.25 -1.26
N MET A 176 0.59 -0.38 -0.89
CA MET A 176 -0.83 -0.70 -0.83
C MET A 176 -1.62 0.33 -1.61
N HIS A 177 -2.54 -0.14 -2.44
CA HIS A 177 -3.50 0.63 -3.24
C HIS A 177 -2.85 1.82 -3.98
N ALA A 178 -3.12 3.05 -3.54
CA ALA A 178 -2.56 4.26 -4.18
C ALA A 178 -1.03 4.38 -4.07
N GLY A 179 -0.34 3.43 -3.41
CA GLY A 179 1.11 3.37 -3.44
C GLY A 179 1.72 3.31 -4.85
N SER A 180 0.99 2.81 -5.87
CA SER A 180 1.41 2.86 -7.27
C SER A 180 1.08 4.18 -7.98
N ASP A 181 0.31 5.07 -7.36
CA ASP A 181 0.08 6.47 -7.78
C ASP A 181 1.10 7.44 -7.15
N THR A 182 1.97 6.93 -6.29
CA THR A 182 3.04 7.67 -5.65
C THR A 182 4.27 7.70 -6.55
N LEU A 183 4.92 8.88 -6.66
CA LEU A 183 6.20 9.07 -7.38
C LEU A 183 6.18 8.52 -8.82
N LYS A 184 5.06 8.64 -9.53
CA LYS A 184 4.86 8.08 -10.90
C LYS A 184 5.89 8.56 -11.93
N ASP A 185 6.46 9.73 -11.71
CA ASP A 185 7.46 10.33 -12.61
C ASP A 185 8.89 9.94 -12.22
N SER A 186 9.08 9.20 -11.14
CA SER A 186 10.38 8.67 -10.72
C SER A 186 10.64 7.30 -11.33
N LEU A 187 11.52 7.22 -12.32
CA LEU A 187 11.91 5.95 -12.93
C LEU A 187 12.48 4.95 -11.91
N PRO A 188 13.39 5.33 -10.98
CA PRO A 188 13.87 4.39 -9.97
C PRO A 188 12.75 3.76 -9.15
N PHE A 189 11.75 4.57 -8.71
CA PHE A 189 10.64 4.08 -7.91
C PHE A 189 9.68 3.19 -8.71
N THR A 190 9.30 3.62 -9.92
CA THR A 190 8.38 2.85 -10.78
C THR A 190 9.01 1.55 -11.29
N ASP A 191 10.31 1.55 -11.54
CA ASP A 191 11.08 0.35 -11.87
C ASP A 191 11.15 -0.64 -10.70
N MET A 192 11.38 -0.14 -9.49
CA MET A 192 11.33 -0.94 -8.27
C MET A 192 9.97 -1.63 -8.11
N LEU A 193 8.89 -0.87 -8.30
CA LEU A 193 7.52 -1.37 -8.12
C LEU A 193 7.04 -2.30 -9.22
N CYS A 194 7.60 -2.20 -10.43
CA CYS A 194 7.21 -2.97 -11.63
C CYS A 194 5.75 -2.75 -12.06
N GLY A 195 5.20 -1.59 -11.81
CA GLY A 195 3.85 -1.23 -12.23
C GLY A 195 3.46 0.14 -11.71
N THR A 196 2.66 0.86 -12.47
CA THR A 196 2.24 2.24 -12.16
C THR A 196 0.73 2.36 -12.38
N PHE A 197 0.04 3.02 -11.46
CA PHE A 197 -1.37 3.33 -11.61
C PHE A 197 -1.63 4.08 -12.91
N ASP A 198 -2.59 3.60 -13.70
CA ASP A 198 -3.03 4.20 -14.96
C ASP A 198 -4.43 4.78 -14.86
N GLY A 199 -5.29 4.16 -14.06
CA GLY A 199 -6.66 4.59 -13.86
C GLY A 199 -7.52 3.53 -13.21
N HIS A 200 -8.78 3.85 -13.01
CA HIS A 200 -9.81 2.95 -12.51
C HIS A 200 -11.18 3.32 -13.10
N GLY A 201 -12.16 2.44 -13.00
CA GLY A 201 -13.57 2.71 -13.23
C GLY A 201 -14.33 2.86 -11.90
N PRO A 202 -15.66 2.74 -11.91
CA PRO A 202 -16.43 2.67 -10.68
C PRO A 202 -16.06 1.44 -9.86
N GLN A 203 -16.31 1.52 -8.54
CA GLN A 203 -16.18 0.38 -7.65
C GLN A 203 -17.19 -0.72 -8.04
N VAL A 204 -16.70 -1.94 -8.18
CA VAL A 204 -17.46 -3.06 -8.75
C VAL A 204 -17.10 -4.38 -8.06
N PRO A 205 -17.96 -5.43 -8.15
CA PRO A 205 -17.55 -6.78 -7.78
C PRO A 205 -16.39 -7.26 -8.64
N ALA A 206 -15.48 -8.04 -8.05
CA ALA A 206 -14.35 -8.62 -8.75
C ALA A 206 -14.06 -10.04 -8.31
N THR A 207 -13.55 -10.86 -9.24
CA THR A 207 -13.03 -12.20 -8.96
C THR A 207 -11.55 -12.24 -9.24
N LEU A 208 -10.77 -12.53 -8.22
CA LEU A 208 -9.34 -12.64 -8.29
C LEU A 208 -8.95 -14.11 -8.38
N HIS A 209 -7.89 -14.39 -9.13
CA HIS A 209 -7.31 -15.71 -9.29
C HIS A 209 -5.91 -15.73 -8.67
N ALA A 210 -5.58 -16.81 -7.97
CA ALA A 210 -4.24 -16.98 -7.42
C ALA A 210 -3.22 -17.18 -8.55
N GLY A 211 -2.22 -16.34 -8.56
CA GLY A 211 -1.00 -16.53 -9.35
C GLY A 211 -0.02 -17.47 -8.65
N ASP A 212 -0.06 -17.45 -7.31
CA ASP A 212 0.65 -18.39 -6.45
C ASP A 212 -0.13 -18.56 -5.12
N LYS A 213 -0.82 -19.68 -5.00
CA LYS A 213 -1.64 -20.00 -3.82
C LYS A 213 -0.82 -20.40 -2.59
N GLU A 214 0.41 -20.86 -2.79
CA GLU A 214 1.30 -21.28 -1.71
C GLU A 214 2.12 -20.13 -1.15
N HIS A 215 2.14 -18.98 -1.85
CA HIS A 215 2.88 -17.82 -1.39
C HIS A 215 2.22 -17.20 -0.13
N PRO A 216 3.01 -16.80 0.90
CA PRO A 216 2.45 -16.19 2.12
C PRO A 216 1.47 -15.03 1.85
N ALA A 217 1.77 -14.19 0.86
CA ALA A 217 0.90 -13.09 0.45
C ALA A 217 -0.40 -13.54 -0.24
N ASN A 218 -0.63 -14.85 -0.47
CA ASN A 218 -1.97 -15.33 -0.78
C ASN A 218 -2.91 -15.19 0.43
N GLY A 219 -2.39 -15.21 1.65
CA GLY A 219 -3.16 -15.09 2.88
C GLY A 219 -3.95 -16.33 3.24
N ASN A 220 -3.59 -17.51 2.69
CA ASN A 220 -4.32 -18.76 2.81
C ASN A 220 -5.77 -18.70 2.28
N ILE A 221 -6.05 -17.79 1.34
CA ILE A 221 -7.39 -17.61 0.75
C ILE A 221 -7.69 -18.72 -0.27
N GLY A 222 -6.67 -19.22 -0.95
CA GLY A 222 -6.78 -20.34 -1.91
C GLY A 222 -6.71 -19.89 -3.36
N ASP A 223 -7.44 -20.57 -4.26
CA ASP A 223 -7.34 -20.36 -5.71
C ASP A 223 -8.15 -19.15 -6.21
N ILE A 224 -9.24 -18.81 -5.54
CA ILE A 224 -10.19 -17.77 -5.94
C ILE A 224 -10.53 -16.88 -4.75
N TRP A 225 -10.50 -15.57 -4.98
CA TRP A 225 -10.93 -14.56 -4.01
C TRP A 225 -11.98 -13.67 -4.64
N ALA A 226 -13.21 -13.70 -4.10
CA ALA A 226 -14.31 -12.87 -4.55
C ALA A 226 -14.47 -11.64 -3.67
N LEU A 227 -14.50 -10.47 -4.30
CA LEU A 227 -14.78 -9.18 -3.67
C LEU A 227 -16.19 -8.75 -4.07
N SER A 228 -17.02 -8.35 -3.10
CA SER A 228 -18.36 -7.83 -3.37
C SER A 228 -18.32 -6.45 -4.01
N GLN A 229 -17.35 -5.63 -3.64
CA GLN A 229 -17.09 -4.33 -4.24
C GLN A 229 -15.68 -3.84 -3.91
N GLU A 230 -14.96 -3.35 -4.92
CA GLU A 230 -13.66 -2.68 -4.75
C GLU A 230 -13.37 -1.79 -5.98
N GLU A 231 -12.42 -0.87 -5.83
CA GLU A 231 -11.88 -0.08 -6.94
C GLU A 231 -10.74 -0.84 -7.60
N MET A 232 -11.04 -1.42 -8.75
CA MET A 232 -10.04 -2.22 -9.46
C MET A 232 -9.15 -1.33 -10.33
N TYR A 233 -7.84 -1.35 -10.07
CA TYR A 233 -6.85 -0.56 -10.79
C TYR A 233 -6.49 -1.16 -12.14
N LEU A 234 -6.33 -0.27 -13.11
CA LEU A 234 -5.56 -0.52 -14.32
C LEU A 234 -4.10 -0.13 -14.03
N ILE A 235 -3.20 -1.04 -14.28
CA ILE A 235 -1.77 -0.87 -14.06
C ILE A 235 -1.05 -0.84 -15.41
N LYS A 236 -0.32 0.24 -15.68
CA LYS A 236 0.58 0.33 -16.84
C LYS A 236 2.02 -0.03 -16.47
N ASN A 237 2.82 -0.31 -17.49
CA ASN A 237 4.24 -0.65 -17.35
C ASN A 237 4.51 -1.84 -16.42
N HIS A 238 3.54 -2.77 -16.30
CA HIS A 238 3.70 -3.95 -15.46
C HIS A 238 4.69 -4.95 -16.09
N LYS A 239 5.77 -5.24 -15.38
CA LYS A 239 6.87 -6.09 -15.83
C LYS A 239 6.69 -7.53 -15.33
N ARG A 240 5.82 -8.30 -16.00
CA ARG A 240 5.47 -9.67 -15.62
C ARG A 240 6.67 -10.62 -15.53
N ASP A 241 7.70 -10.37 -16.32
CA ASP A 241 8.96 -11.12 -16.35
C ASP A 241 9.92 -10.80 -15.20
N GLN A 242 9.59 -9.81 -14.37
CA GLN A 242 10.39 -9.38 -13.23
C GLN A 242 9.69 -9.55 -11.88
N VAL A 243 8.43 -10.02 -11.87
CA VAL A 243 7.63 -10.17 -10.67
C VAL A 243 7.00 -11.55 -10.57
N ARG A 244 6.74 -11.97 -9.35
CA ARG A 244 5.86 -13.10 -9.07
C ARG A 244 4.46 -12.58 -8.77
N SER A 245 3.50 -12.92 -9.62
CA SER A 245 2.09 -12.62 -9.43
C SER A 245 1.56 -13.45 -8.26
N VAL A 246 0.88 -12.81 -7.32
CA VAL A 246 0.16 -13.44 -6.21
C VAL A 246 -1.32 -13.47 -6.50
N TRP A 247 -1.88 -12.33 -6.91
CA TRP A 247 -3.29 -12.20 -7.30
C TRP A 247 -3.41 -11.46 -8.63
N PHE A 248 -4.31 -11.92 -9.49
CA PHE A 248 -4.62 -11.26 -10.78
C PHE A 248 -6.08 -11.49 -11.17
N MET A 249 -6.56 -10.73 -12.15
CA MET A 249 -7.85 -10.95 -12.79
C MET A 249 -7.65 -11.42 -14.24
N ARG A 250 -8.52 -12.31 -14.71
CA ARG A 250 -8.62 -12.73 -16.13
C ARG A 250 -9.47 -11.80 -16.98
N HIS A 251 -10.32 -11.02 -16.31
CA HIS A 251 -11.18 -9.99 -16.91
C HIS A 251 -11.21 -8.81 -15.96
N HIS A 252 -10.99 -7.61 -16.49
CA HIS A 252 -11.15 -6.40 -15.71
C HIS A 252 -12.62 -5.98 -15.72
N PRO A 253 -13.30 -5.86 -14.56
CA PRO A 253 -14.74 -5.64 -14.53
C PRO A 253 -15.19 -4.30 -15.16
N ASN A 254 -14.31 -3.30 -15.20
CA ASN A 254 -14.56 -2.02 -15.88
C ASN A 254 -14.11 -2.01 -17.35
N LYS A 255 -13.61 -3.14 -17.88
CA LYS A 255 -13.21 -3.33 -19.28
C LYS A 255 -13.65 -4.70 -19.78
N PRO A 256 -14.96 -4.97 -19.86
CA PRO A 256 -15.50 -6.31 -20.13
C PRO A 256 -15.11 -6.84 -21.52
N GLU A 257 -14.77 -5.96 -22.45
CA GLU A 257 -14.32 -6.33 -23.81
C GLU A 257 -12.87 -6.86 -23.83
N GLU A 258 -12.07 -6.51 -22.80
CA GLU A 258 -10.67 -6.87 -22.75
C GLU A 258 -10.49 -8.15 -21.92
N LYS A 259 -9.93 -9.20 -22.53
CA LYS A 259 -9.51 -10.43 -21.84
C LYS A 259 -8.00 -10.41 -21.68
N GLY A 260 -7.53 -10.94 -20.59
CA GLY A 260 -6.10 -11.06 -20.36
C GLY A 260 -5.71 -11.07 -18.91
N PHE A 261 -4.47 -10.74 -18.67
CA PHE A 261 -3.89 -10.69 -17.34
C PHE A 261 -3.93 -9.24 -16.80
N PHE A 262 -4.67 -9.03 -15.72
CA PHE A 262 -4.72 -7.77 -15.00
C PHE A 262 -4.14 -7.97 -13.61
N PRO A 263 -2.95 -7.41 -13.30
CA PRO A 263 -2.28 -7.63 -12.03
C PRO A 263 -3.06 -6.98 -10.88
N VAL A 264 -3.12 -7.68 -9.74
CA VAL A 264 -3.75 -7.19 -8.51
C VAL A 264 -2.75 -7.14 -7.36
N ALA A 265 -1.97 -8.20 -7.16
CA ALA A 265 -0.91 -8.20 -6.17
C ALA A 265 0.28 -9.00 -6.67
N TRP A 266 1.48 -8.53 -6.36
CA TRP A 266 2.72 -9.16 -6.76
C TRP A 266 3.85 -8.93 -5.76
N VAL A 267 4.86 -9.77 -5.89
CA VAL A 267 6.10 -9.68 -5.13
C VAL A 267 7.31 -9.68 -6.06
N ARG A 268 8.42 -9.14 -5.59
CA ARG A 268 9.68 -9.06 -6.32
C ARG A 268 10.88 -9.11 -5.38
N GLY A 269 11.92 -9.86 -5.78
CA GLY A 269 13.27 -9.68 -5.25
C GLY A 269 13.94 -8.48 -5.94
N LEU A 270 14.63 -7.64 -5.18
CA LEU A 270 15.37 -6.50 -5.69
C LEU A 270 16.75 -6.42 -5.02
N GLY A 271 17.79 -6.99 -5.67
CA GLY A 271 19.06 -7.22 -5.00
C GLY A 271 18.89 -8.14 -3.80
N GLU A 272 19.32 -7.70 -2.61
CA GLU A 272 19.11 -8.43 -1.36
C GLU A 272 17.74 -8.12 -0.71
N GLY A 273 17.01 -7.11 -1.22
CA GLY A 273 15.75 -6.66 -0.66
C GLY A 273 14.52 -7.25 -1.35
N ARG A 274 13.36 -6.89 -0.84
CA ARG A 274 12.06 -7.43 -1.26
C ARG A 274 11.01 -6.35 -1.41
N VAL A 275 10.16 -6.50 -2.42
CA VAL A 275 9.04 -5.62 -2.71
C VAL A 275 7.75 -6.43 -2.73
N PHE A 276 6.76 -6.03 -1.95
CA PHE A 276 5.39 -6.53 -2.02
C PHE A 276 4.45 -5.38 -2.36
N TYR A 277 3.53 -5.60 -3.30
CA TYR A 277 2.53 -4.62 -3.64
C TYR A 277 1.16 -5.28 -3.86
N THR A 278 0.10 -4.56 -3.43
CA THR A 278 -1.30 -4.90 -3.71
C THR A 278 -2.08 -3.67 -4.17
N THR A 279 -2.91 -3.80 -5.22
CA THR A 279 -3.80 -2.74 -5.70
C THR A 279 -5.02 -2.55 -4.81
N LEU A 280 -5.31 -3.49 -3.91
CA LEU A 280 -6.47 -3.47 -3.03
C LEU A 280 -6.30 -2.47 -1.88
N GLY A 281 -7.40 -1.92 -1.39
CA GLY A 281 -7.40 -1.05 -0.20
C GLY A 281 -8.13 0.27 -0.35
N HIS A 282 -8.95 0.45 -1.41
CA HIS A 282 -9.75 1.66 -1.58
C HIS A 282 -10.86 1.75 -0.53
N ARG A 283 -11.59 0.64 -0.32
CA ARG A 283 -12.76 0.62 0.55
C ARG A 283 -12.40 0.40 2.01
N GLU A 284 -13.06 1.16 2.88
CA GLU A 284 -12.92 1.05 4.34
C GLU A 284 -13.26 -0.35 4.85
N ASP A 285 -14.24 -1.02 4.21
CA ASP A 285 -14.72 -2.34 4.60
C ASP A 285 -13.81 -3.51 4.16
N LEU A 286 -12.71 -3.25 3.47
CA LEU A 286 -11.60 -4.19 3.35
C LEU A 286 -10.71 -4.17 4.61
N TRP A 287 -10.49 -3.00 5.18
CA TRP A 287 -9.61 -2.81 6.32
C TRP A 287 -10.29 -3.16 7.65
N SER A 288 -11.52 -2.65 7.84
CA SER A 288 -12.25 -2.78 9.09
C SER A 288 -12.92 -4.15 9.20
N THR A 289 -12.79 -4.79 10.36
CA THR A 289 -13.51 -6.02 10.72
C THR A 289 -14.78 -5.75 11.54
N ASP A 290 -15.13 -4.47 11.77
CA ASP A 290 -16.35 -4.10 12.46
C ASP A 290 -17.58 -4.44 11.60
N PRO A 291 -18.46 -5.36 12.03
CA PRO A 291 -19.67 -5.71 11.29
C PRO A 291 -20.67 -4.56 11.19
N ALA A 292 -20.59 -3.59 12.10
CA ALA A 292 -21.48 -2.41 12.15
C ALA A 292 -20.95 -1.22 11.33
N LEU A 293 -19.83 -1.38 10.61
CA LEU A 293 -19.26 -0.31 9.77
C LEU A 293 -20.31 0.23 8.80
N LYS A 294 -20.61 1.52 8.89
CA LYS A 294 -21.56 2.17 7.98
C LYS A 294 -21.10 2.07 6.53
N GLY A 295 -21.97 1.62 5.65
CA GLY A 295 -21.66 1.49 4.22
C GLY A 295 -20.89 0.22 3.86
N ARG A 296 -20.76 -0.73 4.79
CA ARG A 296 -20.19 -2.07 4.50
C ARG A 296 -20.95 -2.77 3.38
N ILE A 297 -20.22 -3.26 2.41
CA ILE A 297 -20.71 -4.07 1.29
C ILE A 297 -19.96 -5.41 1.27
N ASN A 298 -18.64 -5.38 1.50
CA ASN A 298 -17.85 -6.59 1.63
C ASN A 298 -18.14 -7.26 2.98
N PRO A 299 -18.37 -8.58 3.03
CA PRO A 299 -18.49 -9.33 4.29
C PRO A 299 -17.25 -9.14 5.18
N VAL A 300 -17.41 -9.30 6.48
CA VAL A 300 -16.28 -9.27 7.45
C VAL A 300 -15.21 -10.30 7.10
N GLU A 301 -15.62 -11.43 6.54
CA GLU A 301 -14.71 -12.48 6.05
C GLU A 301 -13.74 -11.93 5.01
N THR A 302 -14.19 -11.08 4.08
CA THR A 302 -13.33 -10.43 3.09
C THR A 302 -12.31 -9.51 3.76
N SER A 303 -12.69 -8.80 4.84
CA SER A 303 -11.74 -7.98 5.64
C SER A 303 -10.68 -8.87 6.32
N ASN A 304 -11.08 -10.02 6.88
CA ASN A 304 -10.16 -10.97 7.48
C ASN A 304 -9.20 -11.55 6.44
N GLN A 305 -9.70 -11.90 5.26
CA GLN A 305 -8.89 -12.37 4.13
C GLN A 305 -7.89 -11.29 3.68
N PHE A 306 -8.33 -10.05 3.57
CA PHE A 306 -7.45 -8.94 3.20
C PHE A 306 -6.35 -8.72 4.24
N ARG A 307 -6.67 -8.74 5.54
CA ARG A 307 -5.67 -8.65 6.61
C ARG A 307 -4.69 -9.83 6.58
N SER A 308 -5.16 -11.06 6.29
CA SER A 308 -4.27 -12.23 6.12
C SER A 308 -3.35 -12.07 4.92
N HIS A 309 -3.86 -11.56 3.79
CA HIS A 309 -3.08 -11.20 2.61
C HIS A 309 -1.97 -10.19 2.95
N LEU A 310 -2.31 -9.11 3.66
CA LEU A 310 -1.35 -8.08 4.08
C LEU A 310 -0.31 -8.67 5.03
N LEU A 311 -0.72 -9.40 6.05
CA LEU A 311 0.19 -10.01 7.03
C LEU A 311 1.18 -10.96 6.36
N GLY A 312 0.69 -11.81 5.46
CA GLY A 312 1.55 -12.72 4.68
C GLY A 312 2.54 -11.98 3.80
N GLY A 313 2.10 -10.90 3.13
CA GLY A 313 2.96 -10.05 2.29
C GLY A 313 4.01 -9.29 3.12
N ILE A 314 3.63 -8.72 4.27
CA ILE A 314 4.55 -8.03 5.19
C ILE A 314 5.61 -9.02 5.72
N ARG A 315 5.19 -10.18 6.23
CA ARG A 315 6.11 -11.19 6.75
C ARG A 315 7.05 -11.72 5.67
N TRP A 316 6.56 -11.94 4.46
CA TRP A 316 7.41 -12.34 3.35
C TRP A 316 8.44 -11.26 3.02
N ALA A 317 8.02 -10.00 2.92
CA ALA A 317 8.93 -8.88 2.64
C ALA A 317 10.02 -8.74 3.71
N LEU A 318 9.67 -8.93 4.98
CA LEU A 318 10.61 -8.92 6.12
C LEU A 318 11.49 -10.17 6.23
N GLY A 319 11.30 -11.17 5.38
CA GLY A 319 12.04 -12.44 5.47
C GLY A 319 11.60 -13.39 6.59
N LEU A 320 10.45 -13.10 7.22
CA LEU A 320 9.86 -13.87 8.32
C LEU A 320 8.98 -15.05 7.83
N ALA A 321 8.62 -15.04 6.57
CA ALA A 321 7.90 -16.14 5.92
C ALA A 321 8.60 -16.55 4.63
N ALA A 322 8.72 -17.87 4.41
CA ALA A 322 9.27 -18.42 3.18
C ALA A 322 8.29 -18.23 2.01
N GLY A 323 8.81 -17.91 0.83
CA GLY A 323 8.06 -17.74 -0.42
C GLY A 323 9.01 -17.34 -1.53
N SER A 324 8.72 -17.77 -2.76
CA SER A 324 9.55 -17.45 -3.91
C SER A 324 9.33 -16.02 -4.39
N SER A 325 10.41 -15.35 -4.81
CA SER A 325 10.35 -14.10 -5.58
C SER A 325 10.56 -14.31 -7.08
N GLU A 326 10.84 -15.56 -7.49
CA GLU A 326 11.07 -15.88 -8.90
C GLU A 326 9.83 -15.56 -9.74
N PRO A 327 9.98 -14.87 -10.86
CA PRO A 327 8.86 -14.51 -11.71
C PRO A 327 8.05 -15.72 -12.19
N ASN A 328 6.73 -15.56 -12.32
CA ASN A 328 5.82 -16.57 -12.85
C ASN A 328 5.00 -16.04 -14.05
N PRO A 329 5.63 -15.59 -15.15
CA PRO A 329 4.96 -14.92 -16.27
C PRO A 329 3.97 -15.81 -17.03
N GLN A 330 4.02 -17.15 -16.84
CA GLN A 330 3.10 -18.11 -17.47
C GLN A 330 1.74 -18.21 -16.74
N THR A 331 1.57 -17.51 -15.60
CA THR A 331 0.29 -17.44 -14.88
C THR A 331 -0.78 -16.76 -15.75
N ASN A 332 -1.91 -17.45 -16.02
CA ASN A 332 -2.99 -17.00 -16.89
C ASN A 332 -4.36 -17.18 -16.21
#